data_f76fb447f5b0e3fe10a1fd46d68933e7
#
_entry.id   f76fb447f5b0e3fe10a1fd46d68933e7
#
_cell.length_a   1.000
_cell.length_b   1.000
_cell.length_c   1.000
_cell.angle_alpha   90.00
_cell.angle_beta   90.00
_cell.angle_gamma   90.00
#
_symmetry.space_group_name_H-M   'P 1'
#
loop_
_entity.id
_entity.type
_entity.pdbx_description
1 polymer ?
#
loop_
_entity_poly.entity_id
_entity_poly.type
_entity_poly.pdbx_seq_one_letter_code
_entity_poly.pdbx_strand_id
1 'polypeptide(L)'
;MGKAIDGTAELRALLRPVRAVLFDFDGPVCDLFGGASTADVADRIKVESRRHWNSLDPDVSTCDDSHGILRPLREMYERRPKNELSPMPLALAEDIVTALEMEIVRSAAPAPEFTALVDALADLDVRMVIVSNNAEAPIRDYLERRGVSDRFEAVCGRDPRDARLMKPHPDCVHRALAQLALPADACLLVGDQLTDLTAARRAGTPFLGFTRDEVRAKEMRHLGAAAVLRSHLPLIKAARALADARAHRSR
;
A
#
# COMPACT_ATOMS: atom_id res chain seq x y z
N MET A 1 2.39 24.04 10.53
CA MET A 1 3.84 23.75 10.57
C MET A 1 4.04 22.46 11.36
N GLY A 2 4.08 21.30 10.68
CA GLY A 2 4.30 20.01 11.35
C GLY A 2 5.76 19.91 11.78
N LYS A 3 6.01 19.75 13.08
CA LYS A 3 7.33 19.42 13.63
C LYS A 3 7.73 18.04 13.11
N ALA A 4 8.96 17.91 12.61
CA ALA A 4 9.53 16.60 12.31
C ALA A 4 9.54 15.77 13.60
N ILE A 5 8.84 14.64 13.59
CA ILE A 5 8.82 13.68 14.70
C ILE A 5 10.10 12.85 14.59
N ASP A 6 11.10 13.20 15.40
CA ASP A 6 12.38 12.44 15.51
C ASP A 6 12.52 11.76 16.89
N GLY A 7 11.52 11.90 17.76
CA GLY A 7 11.60 11.39 19.13
C GLY A 7 10.73 10.16 19.37
N THR A 8 11.27 9.17 20.10
CA THR A 8 10.52 8.00 20.57
C THR A 8 9.26 8.40 21.40
N ALA A 9 9.29 9.55 22.07
CA ALA A 9 8.15 10.06 22.84
C ALA A 9 6.96 10.47 21.95
N GLU A 10 7.23 11.11 20.83
CA GLU A 10 6.21 11.57 19.88
C GLU A 10 5.61 10.39 19.11
N LEU A 11 6.42 9.39 18.72
CA LEU A 11 5.92 8.14 18.13
C LEU A 11 5.07 7.34 19.12
N ARG A 12 5.43 7.33 20.42
CA ARG A 12 4.58 6.73 21.46
C ARG A 12 3.25 7.46 21.61
N ALA A 13 3.26 8.78 21.51
CA ALA A 13 2.03 9.57 21.55
C ALA A 13 1.14 9.27 20.34
N LEU A 14 1.74 9.14 19.13
CA LEU A 14 1.05 8.75 17.91
C LEU A 14 0.45 7.34 18.01
N LEU A 15 1.21 6.35 18.52
CA LEU A 15 0.77 4.95 18.61
C LEU A 15 -0.23 4.70 19.75
N ARG A 16 -0.27 5.55 20.78
CA ARG A 16 -1.11 5.30 21.97
C ARG A 16 -2.60 5.10 21.66
N PRO A 17 -3.26 5.88 20.79
CA PRO A 17 -4.65 5.68 20.41
C PRO A 17 -4.84 4.63 19.33
N VAL A 18 -3.77 4.16 18.67
CA VAL A 18 -3.84 3.26 17.52
C VAL A 18 -4.26 1.86 17.96
N ARG A 19 -5.30 1.34 17.31
CA ARG A 19 -5.84 -0.01 17.49
C ARG A 19 -5.54 -0.91 16.30
N ALA A 20 -5.25 -0.32 15.12
CA ALA A 20 -4.81 -1.08 13.96
C ALA A 20 -3.79 -0.29 13.13
N VAL A 21 -2.85 -1.00 12.52
CA VAL A 21 -1.92 -0.46 11.52
C VAL A 21 -2.28 -1.05 10.16
N LEU A 22 -2.46 -0.15 9.19
CA LEU A 22 -2.68 -0.46 7.79
C LEU A 22 -1.36 -0.30 7.06
N PHE A 23 -0.81 -1.35 6.49
CA PHE A 23 0.46 -1.29 5.77
C PHE A 23 0.23 -1.25 4.27
N ASP A 24 0.86 -0.30 3.56
CA ASP A 24 1.15 -0.56 2.16
C ASP A 24 2.12 -1.74 2.04
N PHE A 25 2.06 -2.44 0.90
CA PHE A 25 2.83 -3.67 0.72
C PHE A 25 4.24 -3.39 0.19
N ASP A 26 4.35 -2.70 -0.95
CA ASP A 26 5.65 -2.37 -1.53
C ASP A 26 6.28 -1.18 -0.80
N GLY A 27 7.49 -1.36 -0.29
CA GLY A 27 8.21 -0.41 0.56
C GLY A 27 8.15 -0.78 2.04
N PRO A 28 7.04 -0.59 2.77
CA PRO A 28 6.98 -0.90 4.20
C PRO A 28 7.08 -2.38 4.56
N VAL A 29 6.57 -3.29 3.72
CA VAL A 29 6.57 -4.73 3.97
C VAL A 29 7.71 -5.43 3.26
N CYS A 30 7.91 -5.12 1.99
CA CYS A 30 8.98 -5.69 1.17
C CYS A 30 9.41 -4.69 0.10
N ASP A 31 10.55 -4.96 -0.53
CA ASP A 31 10.99 -4.32 -1.77
C ASP A 31 10.55 -5.22 -2.93
N LEU A 32 9.33 -4.97 -3.45
CA LEU A 32 8.70 -5.85 -4.43
C LEU A 32 9.37 -5.74 -5.78
N PHE A 33 9.61 -4.52 -6.25
CA PHE A 33 10.14 -4.28 -7.60
C PHE A 33 11.66 -4.11 -7.62
N GLY A 34 12.33 -3.85 -6.48
CA GLY A 34 13.78 -3.64 -6.42
C GLY A 34 14.26 -2.48 -7.30
N GLY A 35 13.38 -1.54 -7.63
CA GLY A 35 13.66 -0.47 -8.58
C GLY A 35 13.71 -0.92 -10.05
N ALA A 36 13.29 -2.14 -10.38
CA ALA A 36 13.23 -2.63 -11.76
C ALA A 36 12.17 -1.87 -12.56
N SER A 37 12.48 -1.60 -13.85
CA SER A 37 11.50 -1.05 -14.79
C SER A 37 10.42 -2.08 -15.11
N THR A 38 9.17 -1.64 -15.18
CA THR A 38 8.03 -2.45 -15.62
C THR A 38 7.53 -2.06 -17.02
N ALA A 39 8.36 -1.33 -17.77
CA ALA A 39 8.01 -0.84 -19.12
C ALA A 39 7.65 -1.97 -20.09
N ASP A 40 8.38 -3.08 -20.07
CA ASP A 40 8.10 -4.25 -20.93
C ASP A 40 6.71 -4.83 -20.65
N VAL A 41 6.28 -4.81 -19.40
CA VAL A 41 4.94 -5.27 -19.00
C VAL A 41 3.87 -4.29 -19.46
N ALA A 42 4.11 -2.98 -19.33
CA ALA A 42 3.23 -1.96 -19.87
C ALA A 42 3.11 -2.06 -21.40
N ASP A 43 4.22 -2.33 -22.09
CA ASP A 43 4.23 -2.53 -23.55
C ASP A 43 3.44 -3.76 -23.96
N ARG A 44 3.57 -4.88 -23.21
CA ARG A 44 2.76 -6.07 -23.43
C ARG A 44 1.27 -5.77 -23.29
N ILE A 45 0.87 -5.02 -22.28
CA ILE A 45 -0.52 -4.58 -22.09
C ILE A 45 -1.00 -3.76 -23.30
N LYS A 46 -0.19 -2.80 -23.77
CA LYS A 46 -0.50 -2.00 -24.96
C LYS A 46 -0.67 -2.84 -26.22
N VAL A 47 0.20 -3.82 -26.42
CA VAL A 47 0.13 -4.75 -27.58
C VAL A 47 -1.17 -5.55 -27.53
N GLU A 48 -1.49 -6.16 -26.37
CA GLU A 48 -2.73 -6.92 -26.21
C GLU A 48 -3.97 -6.03 -26.37
N SER A 49 -3.95 -4.82 -25.84
CA SER A 49 -5.06 -3.88 -25.99
C SER A 49 -5.31 -3.48 -27.44
N ARG A 50 -4.26 -3.27 -28.26
CA ARG A 50 -4.39 -2.97 -29.69
C ARG A 50 -4.97 -4.09 -30.54
N ARG A 51 -4.94 -5.34 -30.07
CA ARG A 51 -5.60 -6.47 -30.74
C ARG A 51 -7.13 -6.38 -30.66
N HIS A 52 -7.64 -5.67 -29.66
CA HIS A 52 -9.08 -5.54 -29.41
C HIS A 52 -9.60 -4.12 -29.66
N TRP A 53 -8.72 -3.12 -29.55
CA TRP A 53 -9.05 -1.71 -29.72
C TRP A 53 -8.20 -1.10 -30.82
N ASN A 54 -8.82 -0.40 -31.75
CA ASN A 54 -8.14 0.15 -32.94
C ASN A 54 -7.08 1.20 -32.59
N SER A 55 -7.25 1.91 -31.48
CA SER A 55 -6.32 2.94 -31.02
C SER A 55 -6.29 3.00 -29.50
N LEU A 56 -5.19 3.49 -28.96
CA LEU A 56 -5.03 3.77 -27.52
C LEU A 56 -4.95 5.29 -27.34
N ASP A 57 -5.59 5.80 -26.28
CA ASP A 57 -5.49 7.19 -25.89
C ASP A 57 -4.04 7.54 -25.47
N PRO A 58 -3.60 8.79 -25.58
CA PRO A 58 -2.21 9.19 -25.32
C PRO A 58 -1.71 8.78 -23.91
N ASP A 59 -2.54 8.90 -22.89
CA ASP A 59 -2.24 8.55 -21.51
C ASP A 59 -1.99 7.05 -21.32
N VAL A 60 -2.61 6.18 -22.11
CA VAL A 60 -2.33 4.74 -22.17
C VAL A 60 -1.09 4.47 -23.00
N SER A 61 -0.97 5.08 -24.18
CA SER A 61 0.08 4.76 -25.15
C SER A 61 1.47 5.18 -24.69
N THR A 62 1.58 6.23 -23.87
CA THR A 62 2.85 6.76 -23.33
C THR A 62 3.20 6.23 -21.94
N CYS A 63 2.31 5.47 -21.27
CA CYS A 63 2.58 4.93 -19.95
C CYS A 63 3.61 3.79 -20.07
N ASP A 64 4.64 3.83 -19.22
CA ASP A 64 5.73 2.84 -19.11
C ASP A 64 5.75 2.11 -17.76
N ASP A 65 4.66 2.23 -17.00
CA ASP A 65 4.49 1.60 -15.69
C ASP A 65 3.34 0.58 -15.69
N SER A 66 3.59 -0.64 -15.19
CA SER A 66 2.62 -1.73 -15.22
C SER A 66 1.37 -1.50 -14.40
N HIS A 67 1.47 -0.78 -13.28
CA HIS A 67 0.33 -0.41 -12.44
C HIS A 67 -0.29 0.90 -12.92
N GLY A 68 0.56 1.85 -13.29
CA GLY A 68 0.15 3.15 -13.79
C GLY A 68 -0.74 3.07 -15.03
N ILE A 69 -0.55 2.07 -15.89
CA ILE A 69 -1.35 1.89 -17.12
C ILE A 69 -2.77 1.39 -16.86
N LEU A 70 -3.03 0.68 -15.75
CA LEU A 70 -4.34 0.08 -15.48
C LEU A 70 -5.46 1.10 -15.38
N ARG A 71 -5.20 2.20 -14.70
CA ARG A 71 -6.19 3.27 -14.52
C ARG A 71 -6.52 4.01 -15.82
N PRO A 72 -5.55 4.55 -16.58
CA PRO A 72 -5.83 5.17 -17.89
C PRO A 72 -6.55 4.23 -18.86
N LEU A 73 -6.17 2.94 -18.86
CA LEU A 73 -6.82 1.93 -19.68
C LEU A 73 -8.31 1.77 -19.31
N ARG A 74 -8.62 1.73 -18.02
CA ARG A 74 -10.00 1.69 -17.52
C ARG A 74 -10.76 2.97 -17.85
N GLU A 75 -10.16 4.13 -17.64
CA GLU A 75 -10.76 5.43 -17.96
C GLU A 75 -11.02 5.60 -19.46
N MET A 76 -10.11 5.14 -20.31
CA MET A 76 -10.31 5.10 -21.77
C MET A 76 -11.55 4.27 -22.14
N TYR A 77 -11.68 3.06 -21.57
CA TYR A 77 -12.84 2.19 -21.80
C TYR A 77 -14.15 2.87 -21.35
N GLU A 78 -14.17 3.52 -20.20
CA GLU A 78 -15.38 4.17 -19.66
C GLU A 78 -15.79 5.42 -20.43
N ARG A 79 -14.85 6.11 -21.09
CA ARG A 79 -15.13 7.29 -21.93
C ARG A 79 -15.81 6.93 -23.26
N ARG A 80 -15.73 5.67 -23.69
CA ARG A 80 -16.31 5.20 -24.95
C ARG A 80 -17.71 4.63 -24.74
N PRO A 81 -18.59 4.70 -25.75
CA PRO A 81 -19.87 3.98 -25.71
C PRO A 81 -19.64 2.49 -25.45
N LYS A 82 -20.42 1.89 -24.55
CA LYS A 82 -20.22 0.50 -24.06
C LYS A 82 -20.28 -0.57 -25.17
N ASN A 83 -20.85 -0.24 -26.33
CA ASN A 83 -20.93 -1.11 -27.50
C ASN A 83 -19.77 -0.96 -28.49
N GLU A 84 -18.86 -0.01 -28.27
CA GLU A 84 -17.73 0.24 -29.19
C GLU A 84 -16.47 -0.53 -28.83
N LEU A 85 -16.24 -0.78 -27.54
CA LEU A 85 -15.02 -1.44 -27.06
C LEU A 85 -15.34 -2.74 -26.30
N SER A 86 -14.53 -3.75 -26.55
CA SER A 86 -14.53 -4.97 -25.74
C SER A 86 -13.95 -4.69 -24.35
N PRO A 87 -14.50 -5.25 -23.25
CA PRO A 87 -13.89 -5.18 -21.93
C PRO A 87 -12.67 -6.11 -21.78
N MET A 88 -12.38 -6.96 -22.76
CA MET A 88 -11.31 -7.96 -22.71
C MET A 88 -9.94 -7.39 -22.35
N PRO A 89 -9.48 -6.24 -22.91
CA PRO A 89 -8.19 -5.66 -22.56
C PRO A 89 -8.04 -5.32 -21.08
N LEU A 90 -9.12 -4.99 -20.39
CA LEU A 90 -9.08 -4.68 -18.95
C LEU A 90 -8.76 -5.94 -18.14
N ALA A 91 -9.41 -7.06 -18.46
CA ALA A 91 -9.14 -8.35 -17.82
C ALA A 91 -7.73 -8.86 -18.13
N LEU A 92 -7.31 -8.78 -19.40
CA LEU A 92 -5.96 -9.16 -19.81
C LEU A 92 -4.88 -8.33 -19.12
N ALA A 93 -5.08 -7.02 -18.99
CA ALA A 93 -4.14 -6.15 -18.29
C ALA A 93 -4.02 -6.53 -16.81
N GLU A 94 -5.15 -6.80 -16.14
CA GLU A 94 -5.17 -7.26 -14.74
C GLU A 94 -4.43 -8.61 -14.59
N ASP A 95 -4.69 -9.57 -15.48
CA ASP A 95 -4.03 -10.88 -15.46
C ASP A 95 -2.51 -10.76 -15.69
N ILE A 96 -2.09 -9.90 -16.63
CA ILE A 96 -0.68 -9.66 -16.94
C ILE A 96 0.04 -9.06 -15.72
N VAL A 97 -0.55 -8.05 -15.08
CA VAL A 97 0.07 -7.42 -13.90
C VAL A 97 0.08 -8.37 -12.71
N THR A 98 -1.01 -9.09 -12.46
CA THR A 98 -1.07 -10.09 -11.39
C THR A 98 -0.05 -11.22 -11.60
N ALA A 99 0.14 -11.68 -12.84
CA ALA A 99 1.16 -12.70 -13.16
C ALA A 99 2.58 -12.19 -12.87
N LEU A 100 2.89 -10.93 -13.23
CA LEU A 100 4.15 -10.28 -12.88
C LEU A 100 4.34 -10.26 -11.36
N GLU A 101 3.35 -9.77 -10.62
CA GLU A 101 3.41 -9.69 -9.16
C GLU A 101 3.63 -11.06 -8.51
N MET A 102 2.96 -12.12 -9.01
CA MET A 102 3.14 -13.50 -8.57
C MET A 102 4.55 -14.04 -8.85
N GLU A 103 5.19 -13.59 -9.91
CA GLU A 103 6.57 -13.96 -10.23
C GLU A 103 7.57 -13.27 -9.30
N ILE A 104 7.50 -11.92 -9.21
CA ILE A 104 8.48 -11.12 -8.49
C ILE A 104 8.39 -11.27 -6.97
N VAL A 105 7.18 -11.50 -6.44
CA VAL A 105 6.95 -11.65 -4.98
C VAL A 105 7.74 -12.80 -4.38
N ARG A 106 8.09 -13.82 -5.18
CA ARG A 106 8.86 -14.99 -4.74
C ARG A 106 10.29 -14.65 -4.33
N SER A 107 10.86 -13.62 -4.95
CA SER A 107 12.23 -13.14 -4.69
C SER A 107 12.26 -11.82 -3.92
N ALA A 108 11.10 -11.21 -3.65
CA ALA A 108 11.02 -9.94 -2.96
C ALA A 108 11.67 -10.00 -1.57
N ALA A 109 12.63 -9.10 -1.33
CA ALA A 109 13.30 -8.99 -0.03
C ALA A 109 12.37 -8.34 0.99
N PRO A 110 12.32 -8.84 2.24
CA PRO A 110 11.56 -8.16 3.30
C PRO A 110 12.17 -6.78 3.57
N ALA A 111 11.33 -5.82 3.89
CA ALA A 111 11.82 -4.56 4.44
C ALA A 111 12.62 -4.84 5.72
N PRO A 112 13.75 -4.15 5.94
CA PRO A 112 14.54 -4.36 7.14
C PRO A 112 13.69 -4.22 8.40
N GLU A 113 13.89 -5.13 9.36
CA GLU A 113 13.20 -5.19 10.66
C GLU A 113 11.66 -5.38 10.58
N PHE A 114 11.10 -5.72 9.42
CA PHE A 114 9.64 -5.86 9.26
C PHE A 114 9.05 -6.89 10.23
N THR A 115 9.64 -8.09 10.32
CA THR A 115 9.16 -9.14 11.25
C THR A 115 9.20 -8.66 12.71
N ALA A 116 10.27 -7.97 13.09
CA ALA A 116 10.39 -7.41 14.45
C ALA A 116 9.34 -6.31 14.73
N LEU A 117 8.92 -5.58 13.69
CA LEU A 117 7.82 -4.62 13.81
C LEU A 117 6.48 -5.33 14.00
N VAL A 118 6.21 -6.36 13.19
CA VAL A 118 4.99 -7.19 13.31
C VAL A 118 4.86 -7.76 14.73
N ASP A 119 5.93 -8.33 15.26
CA ASP A 119 5.95 -8.87 16.64
C ASP A 119 5.70 -7.77 17.68
N ALA A 120 6.37 -6.62 17.56
CA ALA A 120 6.21 -5.52 18.51
C ALA A 120 4.79 -4.90 18.49
N LEU A 121 4.11 -4.89 17.35
CA LEU A 121 2.72 -4.45 17.25
C LEU A 121 1.75 -5.50 17.80
N ALA A 122 2.02 -6.78 17.58
CA ALA A 122 1.24 -7.87 18.15
C ALA A 122 1.33 -7.89 19.69
N ASP A 123 2.53 -7.70 20.26
CA ASP A 123 2.75 -7.56 21.72
C ASP A 123 1.98 -6.36 22.31
N LEU A 124 1.68 -5.36 21.49
CA LEU A 124 0.89 -4.19 21.87
C LEU A 124 -0.62 -4.39 21.63
N ASP A 125 -1.05 -5.57 21.17
CA ASP A 125 -2.44 -5.89 20.79
C ASP A 125 -2.98 -4.94 19.70
N VAL A 126 -2.11 -4.58 18.74
CA VAL A 126 -2.46 -3.75 17.58
C VAL A 126 -2.74 -4.67 16.39
N ARG A 127 -3.94 -4.56 15.83
CA ARG A 127 -4.37 -5.35 14.65
C ARG A 127 -3.65 -4.86 13.40
N MET A 128 -3.41 -5.74 12.44
CA MET A 128 -2.67 -5.42 11.22
C MET A 128 -3.44 -5.82 9.97
N VAL A 129 -3.43 -4.95 8.97
CA VAL A 129 -4.06 -5.18 7.65
C VAL A 129 -3.14 -4.65 6.56
N ILE A 130 -3.09 -5.32 5.40
CA ILE A 130 -2.44 -4.78 4.21
C ILE A 130 -3.45 -3.99 3.38
N VAL A 131 -3.05 -2.82 2.88
CA VAL A 131 -3.81 -1.96 1.96
C VAL A 131 -2.93 -1.59 0.77
N SER A 132 -3.17 -2.15 -0.42
CA SER A 132 -2.21 -2.05 -1.52
C SER A 132 -2.86 -1.85 -2.89
N ASN A 133 -2.08 -1.29 -3.82
CA ASN A 133 -2.39 -1.29 -5.24
C ASN A 133 -1.99 -2.60 -5.94
N ASN A 134 -1.31 -3.52 -5.24
CA ASN A 134 -1.05 -4.86 -5.73
C ASN A 134 -2.29 -5.76 -5.58
N ALA A 135 -2.35 -6.84 -6.36
CA ALA A 135 -3.39 -7.87 -6.21
C ALA A 135 -3.28 -8.60 -4.87
N GLU A 136 -4.40 -9.12 -4.35
CA GLU A 136 -4.41 -9.82 -3.05
C GLU A 136 -3.62 -11.13 -3.08
N ALA A 137 -3.70 -11.90 -4.17
CA ALA A 137 -3.10 -13.23 -4.25
C ALA A 137 -1.55 -13.22 -4.06
N PRO A 138 -0.76 -12.39 -4.77
CA PRO A 138 0.68 -12.30 -4.54
C PRO A 138 1.04 -11.81 -3.14
N ILE A 139 0.25 -10.90 -2.56
CA ILE A 139 0.47 -10.43 -1.17
C ILE A 139 0.29 -11.59 -0.19
N ARG A 140 -0.77 -12.39 -0.33
CA ARG A 140 -1.02 -13.55 0.52
C ARG A 140 0.08 -14.60 0.39
N ASP A 141 0.51 -14.93 -0.84
CA ASP A 141 1.64 -15.85 -1.09
C ASP A 141 2.92 -15.38 -0.38
N TYR A 142 3.20 -14.07 -0.41
CA TYR A 142 4.35 -13.50 0.31
C TYR A 142 4.25 -13.67 1.81
N LEU A 143 3.11 -13.30 2.41
CA LEU A 143 2.91 -13.38 3.87
C LEU A 143 2.99 -14.82 4.37
N GLU A 144 2.44 -15.78 3.62
CA GLU A 144 2.52 -17.21 3.93
C GLU A 144 3.96 -17.71 3.89
N ARG A 145 4.71 -17.39 2.83
CA ARG A 145 6.14 -17.77 2.71
C ARG A 145 7.01 -17.17 3.81
N ARG A 146 6.63 -16.02 4.34
CA ARG A 146 7.32 -15.37 5.46
C ARG A 146 6.87 -15.87 6.83
N GLY A 147 5.84 -16.71 6.90
CA GLY A 147 5.30 -17.24 8.16
C GLY A 147 4.66 -16.17 9.05
N VAL A 148 4.11 -15.11 8.43
CA VAL A 148 3.46 -14.00 9.15
C VAL A 148 2.00 -13.79 8.74
N SER A 149 1.43 -14.68 7.94
CA SER A 149 0.07 -14.54 7.40
C SER A 149 -0.99 -14.43 8.50
N ASP A 150 -0.84 -15.19 9.58
CA ASP A 150 -1.71 -15.21 10.75
C ASP A 150 -1.67 -13.92 11.59
N ARG A 151 -0.68 -13.07 11.36
CA ARG A 151 -0.54 -11.75 12.00
C ARG A 151 -1.40 -10.67 11.34
N PHE A 152 -1.87 -10.92 10.12
CA PHE A 152 -2.67 -9.97 9.35
C PHE A 152 -4.12 -10.42 9.29
N GLU A 153 -5.01 -9.57 9.80
CA GLU A 153 -6.44 -9.86 9.83
C GLU A 153 -7.06 -9.84 8.42
N ALA A 154 -6.53 -9.01 7.54
CA ALA A 154 -6.99 -8.88 6.17
C ALA A 154 -5.90 -8.40 5.21
N VAL A 155 -6.14 -8.67 3.93
CA VAL A 155 -5.43 -8.08 2.80
C VAL A 155 -6.46 -7.41 1.92
N CYS A 156 -6.33 -6.09 1.73
CA CYS A 156 -7.16 -5.27 0.86
C CYS A 156 -6.33 -4.79 -0.32
N GLY A 157 -6.13 -5.64 -1.32
CA GLY A 157 -5.44 -5.33 -2.56
C GLY A 157 -6.29 -4.46 -3.50
N ARG A 158 -5.81 -4.21 -4.74
CA ARG A 158 -6.61 -3.51 -5.75
C ARG A 158 -7.86 -4.29 -6.11
N ASP A 159 -8.92 -3.55 -6.52
CA ASP A 159 -10.11 -4.18 -7.11
C ASP A 159 -9.77 -4.58 -8.56
N PRO A 160 -9.83 -5.89 -8.92
CA PRO A 160 -9.51 -6.35 -10.27
C PRO A 160 -10.52 -5.88 -11.33
N ARG A 161 -11.68 -5.37 -10.90
CA ARG A 161 -12.74 -4.89 -11.80
C ARG A 161 -12.66 -3.39 -12.07
N ASP A 162 -12.02 -2.61 -11.18
CA ASP A 162 -11.96 -1.16 -11.35
C ASP A 162 -10.67 -0.53 -10.82
N ALA A 163 -9.69 -0.39 -11.70
CA ALA A 163 -8.41 0.23 -11.39
C ALA A 163 -8.52 1.71 -10.97
N ARG A 164 -9.66 2.38 -11.14
CA ARG A 164 -9.89 3.74 -10.65
C ARG A 164 -9.96 3.79 -9.12
N LEU A 165 -10.23 2.64 -8.48
CA LEU A 165 -10.25 2.47 -7.03
C LEU A 165 -8.87 2.29 -6.41
N MET A 166 -7.81 2.20 -7.22
CA MET A 166 -6.42 2.17 -6.74
C MET A 166 -6.06 3.49 -6.04
N LYS A 167 -5.19 3.43 -5.03
CA LYS A 167 -4.62 4.63 -4.39
C LYS A 167 -4.07 5.58 -5.47
N PRO A 168 -4.40 6.88 -5.43
CA PRO A 168 -4.84 7.68 -4.28
C PRO A 168 -6.35 7.65 -3.98
N HIS A 169 -7.15 6.76 -4.58
CA HIS A 169 -8.53 6.52 -4.16
C HIS A 169 -8.52 5.78 -2.82
N PRO A 170 -9.41 6.12 -1.84
CA PRO A 170 -9.36 5.54 -0.49
C PRO A 170 -10.01 4.15 -0.37
N ASP A 171 -10.39 3.49 -1.45
CA ASP A 171 -11.18 2.26 -1.44
C ASP A 171 -10.57 1.14 -0.56
N CYS A 172 -9.29 0.80 -0.80
CA CYS A 172 -8.63 -0.25 -0.02
C CYS A 172 -8.56 0.09 1.48
N VAL A 173 -8.43 1.38 1.82
CA VAL A 173 -8.45 1.85 3.21
C VAL A 173 -9.86 1.70 3.79
N HIS A 174 -10.90 2.12 3.08
CA HIS A 174 -12.29 1.97 3.53
C HIS A 174 -12.67 0.49 3.73
N ARG A 175 -12.24 -0.41 2.83
CA ARG A 175 -12.44 -1.85 2.98
C ARG A 175 -11.76 -2.38 4.24
N ALA A 176 -10.53 -1.97 4.51
CA ALA A 176 -9.80 -2.32 5.72
C ALA A 176 -10.52 -1.83 7.00
N LEU A 177 -10.95 -0.57 7.03
CA LEU A 177 -11.70 0.01 8.16
C LEU A 177 -13.01 -0.74 8.42
N ALA A 178 -13.72 -1.11 7.34
CA ALA A 178 -14.96 -1.88 7.44
C ALA A 178 -14.73 -3.28 8.02
N GLN A 179 -13.69 -4.00 7.57
CA GLN A 179 -13.33 -5.31 8.10
C GLN A 179 -12.90 -5.25 9.57
N LEU A 180 -12.14 -4.22 9.92
CA LEU A 180 -11.72 -3.99 11.29
C LEU A 180 -12.86 -3.53 12.21
N ALA A 181 -13.94 -3.00 11.65
CA ALA A 181 -14.99 -2.30 12.41
C ALA A 181 -14.41 -1.22 13.34
N LEU A 182 -13.41 -0.46 12.85
CA LEU A 182 -12.74 0.61 13.59
C LEU A 182 -12.97 1.97 12.92
N PRO A 183 -13.04 3.06 13.69
CA PRO A 183 -13.03 4.39 13.13
C PRO A 183 -11.65 4.73 12.56
N ALA A 184 -11.61 5.60 11.55
CA ALA A 184 -10.41 5.92 10.80
C ALA A 184 -9.27 6.49 11.67
N ASP A 185 -9.60 7.30 12.68
CA ASP A 185 -8.66 7.93 13.60
C ASP A 185 -8.06 6.96 14.64
N ALA A 186 -8.65 5.76 14.81
CA ALA A 186 -8.08 4.67 15.59
C ALA A 186 -7.11 3.79 14.79
N CYS A 187 -6.90 4.09 13.50
CA CYS A 187 -5.99 3.38 12.63
C CYS A 187 -4.82 4.29 12.22
N LEU A 188 -3.68 3.68 11.84
CA LEU A 188 -2.50 4.37 11.31
C LEU A 188 -2.12 3.72 9.99
N LEU A 189 -2.09 4.46 8.88
CA LEU A 189 -1.58 3.94 7.61
C LEU A 189 -0.08 4.21 7.51
N VAL A 190 0.69 3.18 7.19
CA VAL A 190 2.13 3.22 6.92
C VAL A 190 2.35 2.98 5.44
N GLY A 191 2.95 3.94 4.73
CA GLY A 191 3.17 3.85 3.29
C GLY A 191 4.38 4.66 2.84
N ASP A 192 4.88 4.39 1.62
CA ASP A 192 6.09 5.02 1.08
C ASP A 192 5.79 6.01 -0.07
N GLN A 193 4.55 6.04 -0.59
CA GLN A 193 4.15 6.88 -1.72
C GLN A 193 3.20 8.02 -1.30
N LEU A 194 3.19 9.09 -2.09
CA LEU A 194 2.23 10.20 -1.93
C LEU A 194 0.78 9.77 -2.20
N THR A 195 0.60 8.72 -2.98
CA THR A 195 -0.70 8.09 -3.21
C THR A 195 -1.27 7.47 -1.94
N ASP A 196 -0.42 6.88 -1.09
CA ASP A 196 -0.81 6.33 0.22
C ASP A 196 -1.27 7.44 1.17
N LEU A 197 -0.46 8.50 1.27
CA LEU A 197 -0.80 9.67 2.06
C LEU A 197 -2.13 10.29 1.62
N THR A 198 -2.35 10.39 0.30
CA THR A 198 -3.59 10.96 -0.24
C THR A 198 -4.78 10.06 0.05
N ALA A 199 -4.63 8.73 -0.09
CA ALA A 199 -5.68 7.77 0.25
C ALA A 199 -6.01 7.80 1.76
N ALA A 200 -4.99 7.83 2.63
CA ALA A 200 -5.16 7.95 4.07
C ALA A 200 -5.94 9.22 4.46
N ARG A 201 -5.54 10.38 3.91
CA ARG A 201 -6.23 11.66 4.15
C ARG A 201 -7.69 11.63 3.71
N ARG A 202 -7.98 11.06 2.54
CA ARG A 202 -9.35 10.93 2.03
C ARG A 202 -10.21 9.99 2.87
N ALA A 203 -9.59 8.99 3.49
CA ALA A 203 -10.25 8.08 4.43
C ALA A 203 -10.34 8.63 5.86
N GLY A 204 -9.68 9.75 6.17
CA GLY A 204 -9.61 10.31 7.52
C GLY A 204 -8.65 9.56 8.46
N THR A 205 -7.73 8.75 7.92
CA THR A 205 -6.78 7.94 8.67
C THR A 205 -5.45 8.70 8.82
N PRO A 206 -4.86 8.80 10.02
CA PRO A 206 -3.49 9.27 10.21
C PRO A 206 -2.49 8.51 9.35
N PHE A 207 -1.47 9.21 8.85
CA PHE A 207 -0.46 8.64 7.95
C PHE A 207 0.96 8.78 8.51
N LEU A 208 1.71 7.68 8.44
CA LEU A 208 3.14 7.59 8.73
C LEU A 208 3.88 7.26 7.44
N GLY A 209 4.73 8.16 6.98
CA GLY A 209 5.57 7.94 5.81
C GLY A 209 6.75 7.02 6.12
N PHE A 210 7.07 6.11 5.19
CA PHE A 210 8.22 5.22 5.26
C PHE A 210 9.08 5.40 4.02
N THR A 211 10.11 6.24 4.09
CA THR A 211 10.98 6.48 2.92
C THR A 211 12.36 6.97 3.31
N ARG A 212 13.36 6.57 2.49
CA ARG A 212 14.75 7.09 2.58
C ARG A 212 14.98 8.27 1.64
N ASP A 213 14.07 8.54 0.73
CA ASP A 213 14.11 9.67 -0.19
C ASP A 213 13.77 10.97 0.57
N GLU A 214 14.73 11.88 0.67
CA GLU A 214 14.57 13.14 1.40
C GLU A 214 13.58 14.10 0.74
N VAL A 215 13.48 14.09 -0.59
CA VAL A 215 12.53 14.94 -1.32
C VAL A 215 11.12 14.50 -0.99
N ARG A 216 10.86 13.18 -1.15
CA ARG A 216 9.58 12.59 -0.82
C ARG A 216 9.22 12.74 0.67
N ALA A 217 10.19 12.54 1.57
CA ALA A 217 10.00 12.73 3.00
C ALA A 217 9.57 14.17 3.34
N LYS A 218 10.18 15.16 2.68
CA LYS A 218 9.87 16.58 2.86
C LYS A 218 8.46 16.90 2.36
N GLU A 219 8.09 16.35 1.22
CA GLU A 219 6.77 16.51 0.64
C GLU A 219 5.67 15.86 1.51
N MET A 220 5.89 14.63 1.98
CA MET A 220 4.97 13.96 2.91
C MET A 220 4.72 14.78 4.17
N ARG A 221 5.79 15.35 4.77
CA ARG A 221 5.65 16.23 5.95
C ARG A 221 4.85 17.49 5.61
N HIS A 222 5.12 18.10 4.46
CA HIS A 222 4.40 19.30 4.00
C HIS A 222 2.91 19.00 3.78
N LEU A 223 2.59 17.83 3.26
CA LEU A 223 1.23 17.37 3.01
C LEU A 223 0.51 16.81 4.26
N GLY A 224 1.15 16.82 5.42
CA GLY A 224 0.52 16.51 6.71
C GLY A 224 0.70 15.07 7.19
N ALA A 225 1.75 14.36 6.76
CA ALA A 225 2.13 13.10 7.40
C ALA A 225 2.40 13.35 8.89
N ALA A 226 1.87 12.48 9.76
CA ALA A 226 2.07 12.58 11.21
C ALA A 226 3.54 12.37 11.59
N ALA A 227 4.22 11.46 10.88
CA ALA A 227 5.66 11.23 10.96
C ALA A 227 6.17 10.71 9.63
N VAL A 228 7.49 10.78 9.41
CA VAL A 228 8.17 10.10 8.28
C VAL A 228 9.41 9.42 8.82
N LEU A 229 9.50 8.10 8.63
CA LEU A 229 10.59 7.26 9.11
C LEU A 229 11.40 6.70 7.93
N ARG A 230 12.69 6.42 8.19
CA ARG A 230 13.63 5.82 7.24
C ARG A 230 13.85 4.32 7.49
N SER A 231 13.39 3.82 8.63
CA SER A 231 13.45 2.42 9.04
C SER A 231 12.36 2.14 10.06
N HIS A 232 12.08 0.87 10.31
CA HIS A 232 11.10 0.44 11.31
C HIS A 232 11.58 0.58 12.77
N LEU A 233 12.89 0.71 13.00
CA LEU A 233 13.47 0.74 14.34
C LEU A 233 12.84 1.75 15.31
N PRO A 234 12.57 3.01 14.93
CA PRO A 234 11.92 3.96 15.84
C PRO A 234 10.51 3.53 16.24
N LEU A 235 9.75 2.96 15.28
CA LEU A 235 8.38 2.49 15.53
C LEU A 235 8.37 1.25 16.44
N ILE A 236 9.30 0.31 16.24
CA ILE A 236 9.51 -0.86 17.11
C ILE A 236 9.82 -0.42 18.54
N LYS A 237 10.75 0.53 18.72
CA LYS A 237 11.11 1.07 20.04
C LYS A 237 9.91 1.70 20.73
N ALA A 238 9.10 2.47 19.98
CA ALA A 238 7.90 3.10 20.52
C ALA A 238 6.84 2.07 20.93
N ALA A 239 6.60 1.05 20.10
CA ALA A 239 5.64 -0.03 20.38
C ALA A 239 6.05 -0.83 21.63
N ARG A 240 7.30 -1.30 21.71
CA ARG A 240 7.81 -2.03 22.88
C ARG A 240 7.72 -1.22 24.17
N ALA A 241 8.10 0.05 24.15
CA ALA A 241 7.99 0.92 25.32
C ALA A 241 6.54 1.13 25.80
N LEU A 242 5.54 1.09 24.87
CA LEU A 242 4.14 1.12 25.22
C LEU A 242 3.65 -0.21 25.81
N ALA A 243 4.09 -1.34 25.28
CA ALA A 243 3.76 -2.67 25.79
C ALA A 243 4.30 -2.85 27.23
N ASP A 244 5.56 -2.48 27.46
CA ASP A 244 6.17 -2.50 28.80
C ASP A 244 5.39 -1.64 29.80
N ALA A 245 5.00 -0.44 29.40
CA ALA A 245 4.23 0.48 30.26
C ALA A 245 2.83 -0.04 30.57
N ARG A 246 2.20 -0.83 29.67
CA ARG A 246 0.91 -1.51 29.94
C ARG A 246 1.10 -2.67 30.95
N ALA A 247 2.12 -3.51 30.72
CA ALA A 247 2.42 -4.63 31.62
C ALA A 247 2.69 -4.19 33.09
N HIS A 248 3.36 -3.05 33.28
CA HIS A 248 3.62 -2.49 34.61
C HIS A 248 2.38 -1.91 35.31
N ARG A 249 1.34 -1.52 34.56
CA ARG A 249 0.07 -0.98 35.14
C ARG A 249 -0.92 -2.09 35.51
N SER A 250 -0.74 -3.28 34.97
CA SER A 250 -1.60 -4.45 35.20
C SER A 250 -1.11 -5.34 36.34
N ARG A 251 0.02 -4.99 36.96
CA ARG A 251 0.57 -5.58 38.18
C ARG A 251 0.31 -4.71 39.41
#